data_b52c34749298953fd5e550a24e8199e3
#
_entry.id   b52c34749298953fd5e550a24e8199e3
#
_cell.length_a   1.000
_cell.length_b   1.000
_cell.length_c   1.000
_cell.angle_alpha   90.00
_cell.angle_beta   90.00
_cell.angle_gamma   90.00
#
_symmetry.space_group_name_H-M   'P 1'
#
loop_
_entity.id
_entity.type
_entity.pdbx_description
1 polymer ?
#
loop_
_entity_poly.entity_id
_entity_poly.type
_entity_poly.pdbx_seq_one_letter_code
_entity_poly.pdbx_strand_id
1 'polypeptide(L)'
;GIGCRTLGQVRRLPRAGLSRRIGTELLARLDQAYGQIASGFAWFEAPPAFAQRMELPGRVESAEGVLAGAQRLLLALSGWLAVQQAGVTRCVLMLEHERYRLGEDTDSTPVPLRLAQPSRDPVHLSKLLREKLDKIRFHAPVGGLALRVEAMEICVPQSDSLFPEPGAEPAELGRLLDTLVARLGRDNVLQPHPQADH
;
A
#
# COMPACT_ATOMS: atom_id res chain seq x y z
N GLY A 1 -3.14 55.99 6.08
CA GLY A 1 -2.65 55.03 7.08
C GLY A 1 -3.47 55.14 8.36
N ILE A 2 -3.74 53.98 9.01
CA ILE A 2 -4.54 53.89 10.26
C ILE A 2 -3.70 54.31 11.50
N GLY A 3 -2.42 54.67 11.31
CA GLY A 3 -1.50 55.04 12.40
C GLY A 3 -1.04 53.88 13.30
N CYS A 4 -1.46 52.65 13.03
CA CYS A 4 -1.04 51.47 13.79
C CYS A 4 0.26 50.90 13.21
N ARG A 5 1.21 50.59 14.07
CA ARG A 5 2.52 49.98 13.73
C ARG A 5 2.58 48.49 14.06
N THR A 6 1.64 47.98 14.85
CA THR A 6 1.58 46.57 15.26
C THR A 6 0.17 45.99 15.12
N LEU A 7 0.05 44.67 14.91
CA LEU A 7 -1.24 43.98 14.87
C LEU A 7 -2.00 44.06 16.19
N GLY A 8 -1.30 44.12 17.31
CA GLY A 8 -1.90 44.35 18.62
C GLY A 8 -2.59 45.70 18.75
N GLN A 9 -2.04 46.77 18.13
CA GLN A 9 -2.70 48.09 18.08
C GLN A 9 -3.94 48.05 17.19
N VAL A 10 -3.89 47.36 16.03
CA VAL A 10 -5.05 47.13 15.15
C VAL A 10 -6.19 46.46 15.91
N ARG A 11 -5.88 45.44 16.71
CA ARG A 11 -6.87 44.67 17.49
C ARG A 11 -7.63 45.53 18.52
N ARG A 12 -7.01 46.59 19.04
CA ARG A 12 -7.62 47.47 20.02
C ARG A 12 -8.59 48.50 19.41
N LEU A 13 -8.60 48.63 18.09
CA LEU A 13 -9.51 49.52 17.38
C LEU A 13 -10.94 48.98 17.32
N PRO A 14 -11.97 49.84 17.24
CA PRO A 14 -13.36 49.42 17.09
C PRO A 14 -13.57 48.60 15.80
N ARG A 15 -14.08 47.37 15.95
CA ARG A 15 -14.24 46.42 14.84
C ARG A 15 -15.07 46.93 13.66
N ALA A 16 -16.16 47.66 13.95
CA ALA A 16 -17.03 48.23 12.91
C ALA A 16 -16.29 49.27 12.04
N GLY A 17 -15.33 50.00 12.60
CA GLY A 17 -14.48 50.92 11.84
C GLY A 17 -13.41 50.20 11.02
N LEU A 18 -12.88 49.08 11.55
CA LEU A 18 -11.89 48.25 10.87
C LEU A 18 -12.49 47.51 9.70
N SER A 19 -13.67 46.87 9.86
CA SER A 19 -14.32 46.13 8.77
C SER A 19 -14.58 46.99 7.54
N ARG A 20 -14.98 48.24 7.74
CA ARG A 20 -15.19 49.21 6.64
C ARG A 20 -13.90 49.62 5.92
N ARG A 21 -12.76 49.64 6.60
CA ARG A 21 -11.49 50.16 6.06
C ARG A 21 -10.56 49.07 5.51
N ILE A 22 -10.55 47.91 6.13
CA ILE A 22 -9.62 46.81 5.79
C ILE A 22 -10.31 45.53 5.33
N GLY A 23 -11.64 45.53 5.37
CA GLY A 23 -12.45 44.36 4.97
C GLY A 23 -12.68 43.37 6.10
N THR A 24 -13.73 42.57 5.98
CA THR A 24 -14.11 41.53 6.94
C THR A 24 -13.17 40.33 6.92
N GLU A 25 -12.59 40.05 5.76
CA GLU A 25 -11.68 38.90 5.58
C GLU A 25 -10.40 39.05 6.39
N LEU A 26 -9.79 40.22 6.35
CA LEU A 26 -8.57 40.47 7.15
C LEU A 26 -8.84 40.40 8.66
N LEU A 27 -10.03 40.84 9.10
CA LEU A 27 -10.44 40.73 10.51
C LEU A 27 -10.61 39.23 10.88
N ALA A 28 -11.23 38.41 10.03
CA ALA A 28 -11.38 36.99 10.27
C ALA A 28 -10.01 36.29 10.37
N ARG A 29 -9.06 36.64 9.51
CA ARG A 29 -7.69 36.13 9.58
C ARG A 29 -6.95 36.56 10.86
N LEU A 30 -7.17 37.77 11.32
CA LEU A 30 -6.63 38.24 12.60
C LEU A 30 -7.24 37.47 13.78
N ASP A 31 -8.54 37.20 13.74
CA ASP A 31 -9.23 36.43 14.78
C ASP A 31 -8.73 34.99 14.82
N GLN A 32 -8.48 34.39 13.64
CA GLN A 32 -7.84 33.08 13.56
C GLN A 32 -6.41 33.10 14.12
N ALA A 33 -5.60 34.08 13.71
CA ALA A 33 -4.22 34.23 14.17
C ALA A 33 -4.10 34.41 15.69
N TYR A 34 -5.11 35.02 16.31
CA TYR A 34 -5.18 35.21 17.77
C TYR A 34 -6.04 34.16 18.49
N GLY A 35 -6.48 33.11 17.81
CA GLY A 35 -7.21 31.98 18.41
C GLY A 35 -8.66 32.32 18.82
N GLN A 36 -9.23 33.41 18.33
CA GLN A 36 -10.64 33.79 18.61
C GLN A 36 -11.63 33.03 17.71
N ILE A 37 -11.16 32.57 16.55
CA ILE A 37 -11.87 31.67 15.67
C ILE A 37 -11.01 30.43 15.52
N ALA A 38 -11.59 29.26 15.74
CA ALA A 38 -10.88 28.00 15.49
C ALA A 38 -10.53 27.91 14.00
N SER A 39 -9.25 27.88 13.67
CA SER A 39 -8.80 27.54 12.33
C SER A 39 -8.71 26.02 12.26
N GLY A 40 -9.73 25.39 11.67
CA GLY A 40 -9.66 23.98 11.34
C GLY A 40 -8.66 23.78 10.20
N PHE A 41 -7.45 23.32 10.52
CA PHE A 41 -6.56 22.83 9.49
C PHE A 41 -7.01 21.41 9.15
N ALA A 42 -7.29 21.16 7.86
CA ALA A 42 -7.36 19.79 7.38
C ALA A 42 -5.95 19.21 7.40
N TRP A 43 -5.66 18.37 8.40
CA TRP A 43 -4.39 17.68 8.47
C TRP A 43 -4.27 16.73 7.29
N PHE A 44 -3.10 16.69 6.69
CA PHE A 44 -2.79 15.67 5.70
C PHE A 44 -2.66 14.32 6.42
N GLU A 45 -3.58 13.42 6.14
CA GLU A 45 -3.48 12.01 6.52
C GLU A 45 -2.86 11.26 5.35
N ALA A 46 -1.64 10.78 5.53
CA ALA A 46 -0.99 9.96 4.52
C ALA A 46 -1.81 8.68 4.32
N PRO A 47 -2.14 8.31 3.08
CA PRO A 47 -2.81 7.05 2.83
C PRO A 47 -1.94 5.90 3.34
N PRO A 48 -2.54 4.83 3.90
CA PRO A 48 -1.78 3.70 4.39
C PRO A 48 -1.00 3.08 3.23
N ALA A 49 0.32 3.09 3.33
CA ALA A 49 1.22 2.54 2.33
C ALA A 49 2.20 1.58 2.99
N PHE A 50 2.39 0.41 2.39
CA PHE A 50 3.43 -0.51 2.79
C PHE A 50 4.51 -0.54 1.72
N ALA A 51 5.71 -0.14 2.11
CA ALA A 51 6.92 -0.27 1.31
C ALA A 51 8.08 -0.57 2.25
N GLN A 52 8.64 -1.75 2.15
CA GLN A 52 9.77 -2.18 2.98
C GLN A 52 10.87 -2.76 2.12
N ARG A 53 12.10 -2.32 2.40
CA ARG A 53 13.32 -2.79 1.75
C ARG A 53 14.20 -3.52 2.77
N MET A 54 14.90 -4.54 2.30
CA MET A 54 15.93 -5.21 3.08
C MET A 54 17.12 -5.60 2.19
N GLU A 55 18.30 -5.56 2.76
CA GLU A 55 19.49 -6.12 2.14
C GLU A 55 19.63 -7.60 2.50
N LEU A 56 20.08 -8.39 1.54
CA LEU A 56 20.35 -9.80 1.77
C LEU A 56 21.76 -9.94 2.38
N PRO A 57 21.99 -10.92 3.26
CA PRO A 57 23.30 -11.10 3.92
C PRO A 57 24.42 -11.53 2.98
N GLY A 58 24.11 -11.76 1.72
CA GLY A 58 25.03 -12.15 0.67
C GLY A 58 24.37 -12.18 -0.69
N ARG A 59 25.16 -12.47 -1.71
CA ARG A 59 24.71 -12.60 -3.10
C ARG A 59 23.85 -13.83 -3.26
N VAL A 60 22.63 -13.64 -3.73
CA VAL A 60 21.66 -14.72 -3.93
C VAL A 60 21.36 -14.87 -5.42
N GLU A 61 21.59 -16.07 -5.94
CA GLU A 61 21.40 -16.42 -7.36
C GLU A 61 20.28 -17.46 -7.56
N SER A 62 19.64 -17.91 -6.47
CA SER A 62 18.61 -18.94 -6.53
C SER A 62 17.25 -18.43 -6.06
N ALA A 63 16.18 -18.96 -6.67
CA ALA A 63 14.80 -18.68 -6.28
C ALA A 63 14.53 -18.99 -4.80
N GLU A 64 15.10 -20.07 -4.30
CA GLU A 64 14.96 -20.49 -2.90
C GLU A 64 15.58 -19.49 -1.92
N GLY A 65 16.78 -18.98 -2.24
CA GLY A 65 17.45 -17.99 -1.43
C GLY A 65 16.70 -16.66 -1.41
N VAL A 66 16.20 -16.22 -2.56
CA VAL A 66 15.32 -15.03 -2.66
C VAL A 66 14.05 -15.23 -1.84
N LEU A 67 13.41 -16.41 -1.95
CA LEU A 67 12.20 -16.74 -1.21
C LEU A 67 12.42 -16.70 0.31
N ALA A 68 13.55 -17.25 0.78
CA ALA A 68 13.91 -17.23 2.20
C ALA A 68 14.04 -15.79 2.74
N GLY A 69 14.67 -14.90 1.97
CA GLY A 69 14.73 -13.47 2.31
C GLY A 69 13.34 -12.82 2.28
N ALA A 70 12.56 -13.07 1.23
CA ALA A 70 11.24 -12.49 1.04
C ALA A 70 10.23 -12.89 2.14
N GLN A 71 10.38 -14.07 2.77
CA GLN A 71 9.50 -14.51 3.86
C GLN A 71 9.45 -13.49 5.02
N ARG A 72 10.55 -12.83 5.32
CA ARG A 72 10.59 -11.79 6.37
C ARG A 72 9.74 -10.57 5.98
N LEU A 73 9.81 -10.15 4.71
CA LEU A 73 8.99 -9.06 4.19
C LEU A 73 7.51 -9.44 4.14
N LEU A 74 7.19 -10.68 3.78
CA LEU A 74 5.82 -11.18 3.76
C LEU A 74 5.21 -11.27 5.16
N LEU A 75 5.98 -11.65 6.18
CA LEU A 75 5.55 -11.62 7.58
C LEU A 75 5.29 -10.19 8.05
N ALA A 76 6.18 -9.26 7.73
CA ALA A 76 5.99 -7.84 8.05
C ALA A 76 4.75 -7.27 7.36
N LEU A 77 4.53 -7.61 6.08
CA LEU A 77 3.33 -7.25 5.34
C LEU A 77 2.07 -7.80 6.01
N SER A 78 2.07 -9.09 6.38
CA SER A 78 0.94 -9.73 7.07
C SER A 78 0.58 -9.02 8.37
N GLY A 79 1.57 -8.68 9.20
CA GLY A 79 1.37 -7.92 10.43
C GLY A 79 0.81 -6.52 10.18
N TRP A 80 1.32 -5.81 9.18
CA TRP A 80 0.82 -4.49 8.80
C TRP A 80 -0.62 -4.56 8.28
N LEU A 81 -0.95 -5.51 7.40
CA LEU A 81 -2.30 -5.74 6.90
C LEU A 81 -3.30 -6.11 8.00
N ALA A 82 -2.85 -6.84 9.02
CA ALA A 82 -3.69 -7.18 10.17
C ALA A 82 -4.12 -5.92 10.95
N VAL A 83 -3.19 -4.97 11.16
CA VAL A 83 -3.50 -3.67 11.79
C VAL A 83 -4.49 -2.86 10.96
N GLN A 84 -4.37 -2.91 9.64
CA GLN A 84 -5.28 -2.23 8.71
C GLN A 84 -6.61 -2.96 8.51
N GLN A 85 -6.79 -4.15 9.11
CA GLN A 85 -7.96 -5.03 8.86
C GLN A 85 -8.17 -5.27 7.35
N ALA A 86 -7.09 -5.42 6.60
CA ALA A 86 -7.09 -5.53 5.15
C ALA A 86 -6.38 -6.80 4.66
N GLY A 87 -6.60 -7.11 3.39
CA GLY A 87 -5.85 -8.08 2.63
C GLY A 87 -5.26 -7.45 1.37
N VAL A 88 -4.08 -7.90 0.98
CA VAL A 88 -3.47 -7.45 -0.26
C VAL A 88 -4.13 -8.13 -1.45
N THR A 89 -4.42 -7.35 -2.51
CA THR A 89 -4.85 -7.84 -3.82
C THR A 89 -3.77 -7.68 -4.88
N ARG A 90 -2.88 -6.69 -4.70
CA ARG A 90 -1.72 -6.51 -5.58
C ARG A 90 -0.53 -6.01 -4.78
N CYS A 91 0.60 -6.68 -4.95
CA CYS A 91 1.90 -6.23 -4.45
C CYS A 91 3.01 -6.59 -5.44
N VAL A 92 4.14 -5.97 -5.28
CA VAL A 92 5.31 -6.26 -6.11
C VAL A 92 6.54 -6.42 -5.23
N LEU A 93 7.26 -7.52 -5.45
CA LEU A 93 8.60 -7.72 -4.91
C LEU A 93 9.61 -7.28 -5.97
N MET A 94 10.45 -6.31 -5.63
CA MET A 94 11.56 -5.87 -6.46
C MET A 94 12.80 -6.64 -6.05
N LEU A 95 13.45 -7.29 -7.01
CA LEU A 95 14.74 -7.95 -6.83
C LEU A 95 15.82 -6.95 -7.24
N GLU A 96 16.55 -6.42 -6.28
CA GLU A 96 17.61 -5.45 -6.53
C GLU A 96 18.92 -6.19 -6.82
N HIS A 97 19.41 -6.05 -8.05
CA HIS A 97 20.63 -6.72 -8.49
C HIS A 97 21.86 -5.94 -8.07
N GLU A 98 22.91 -6.68 -7.69
CA GLU A 98 24.21 -6.07 -7.41
C GLU A 98 24.86 -5.57 -8.71
N ARG A 99 25.54 -4.44 -8.60
CA ARG A 99 26.23 -3.82 -9.73
C ARG A 99 27.73 -3.97 -9.63
N TYR A 100 28.30 -4.15 -10.81
CA TYR A 100 29.75 -4.10 -10.98
C TYR A 100 30.28 -2.67 -11.27
N ARG A 101 29.41 -1.66 -11.45
CA ARG A 101 29.83 -0.29 -11.79
C ARG A 101 29.08 0.78 -10.99
N LEU A 102 29.83 1.72 -10.42
CA LEU A 102 29.32 2.95 -9.81
C LEU A 102 28.74 3.87 -10.89
N GLY A 103 27.47 4.24 -10.76
CA GLY A 103 26.88 5.34 -11.54
C GLY A 103 25.69 5.03 -12.43
N GLU A 104 25.23 3.79 -12.52
CA GLU A 104 24.00 3.47 -13.27
C GLU A 104 22.81 3.25 -12.31
N ASP A 105 21.55 3.50 -12.73
CA ASP A 105 20.35 3.30 -11.90
C ASP A 105 20.21 1.85 -11.43
N THR A 106 19.68 1.58 -10.24
CA THR A 106 19.59 0.24 -9.66
C THR A 106 18.81 -0.69 -10.58
N ASP A 107 19.52 -1.64 -11.20
CA ASP A 107 18.87 -2.66 -12.00
C ASP A 107 18.02 -3.53 -11.07
N SER A 108 16.73 -3.57 -11.32
CA SER A 108 15.79 -4.31 -10.48
C SER A 108 14.78 -5.07 -11.31
N THR A 109 14.54 -6.33 -10.94
CA THR A 109 13.51 -7.16 -11.58
C THR A 109 12.23 -7.15 -10.76
N PRO A 110 11.12 -6.64 -11.31
CA PRO A 110 9.83 -6.67 -10.62
C PRO A 110 9.19 -8.07 -10.70
N VAL A 111 8.71 -8.56 -9.55
CA VAL A 111 7.95 -9.78 -9.42
C VAL A 111 6.54 -9.42 -8.91
N PRO A 112 5.59 -9.17 -9.82
CA PRO A 112 4.25 -8.79 -9.43
C PRO A 112 3.44 -10.00 -8.93
N LEU A 113 2.77 -9.82 -7.78
CA LEU A 113 1.77 -10.73 -7.25
C LEU A 113 0.39 -10.09 -7.38
N ARG A 114 -0.56 -10.84 -7.93
CA ARG A 114 -1.96 -10.45 -8.05
C ARG A 114 -2.80 -11.60 -7.54
N LEU A 115 -3.71 -11.30 -6.64
CA LEU A 115 -4.58 -12.25 -5.99
C LEU A 115 -6.03 -12.06 -6.49
N ALA A 116 -6.76 -13.16 -6.62
CA ALA A 116 -8.18 -13.16 -6.97
C ALA A 116 -9.05 -12.66 -5.81
N GLN A 117 -8.58 -12.91 -4.58
CA GLN A 117 -9.22 -12.44 -3.36
C GLN A 117 -8.20 -11.76 -2.42
N PRO A 118 -8.62 -10.77 -1.63
CA PRO A 118 -7.74 -10.13 -0.65
C PRO A 118 -7.20 -11.17 0.34
N SER A 119 -5.88 -11.20 0.53
CA SER A 119 -5.25 -12.13 1.48
C SER A 119 -4.18 -11.42 2.29
N ARG A 120 -4.01 -11.85 3.54
CA ARG A 120 -2.89 -11.50 4.43
C ARG A 120 -2.13 -12.73 4.93
N ASP A 121 -2.44 -13.91 4.39
CA ASP A 121 -1.79 -15.15 4.76
C ASP A 121 -0.38 -15.22 4.17
N PRO A 122 0.69 -15.17 4.97
CA PRO A 122 2.06 -15.17 4.49
C PRO A 122 2.44 -16.50 3.84
N VAL A 123 1.78 -17.61 4.21
CA VAL A 123 2.03 -18.93 3.61
C VAL A 123 1.49 -18.97 2.20
N HIS A 124 0.27 -18.45 1.98
CA HIS A 124 -0.31 -18.36 0.65
C HIS A 124 0.52 -17.45 -0.26
N LEU A 125 0.87 -16.24 0.23
CA LEU A 125 1.72 -15.30 -0.51
C LEU A 125 3.08 -15.90 -0.87
N SER A 126 3.69 -16.66 0.06
CA SER A 126 4.97 -17.33 -0.16
C SER A 126 4.87 -18.41 -1.24
N LYS A 127 3.77 -19.18 -1.29
CA LYS A 127 3.52 -20.17 -2.37
C LYS A 127 3.41 -19.50 -3.73
N LEU A 128 2.63 -18.42 -3.84
CA LEU A 128 2.49 -17.67 -5.09
C LEU A 128 3.82 -17.06 -5.54
N LEU A 129 4.58 -16.52 -4.60
CA LEU A 129 5.90 -15.97 -4.90
C LEU A 129 6.86 -17.03 -5.41
N ARG A 130 6.88 -18.22 -4.82
CA ARG A 130 7.68 -19.37 -5.30
C ARG A 130 7.37 -19.68 -6.76
N GLU A 131 6.08 -19.85 -7.10
CA GLU A 131 5.64 -20.15 -8.48
C GLU A 131 6.06 -19.07 -9.50
N LYS A 132 6.22 -17.83 -9.04
CA LYS A 132 6.72 -16.74 -9.88
C LYS A 132 8.23 -16.75 -10.00
N LEU A 133 8.95 -16.95 -8.89
CA LEU A 133 10.41 -16.98 -8.88
C LEU A 133 10.98 -18.14 -9.69
N ASP A 134 10.32 -19.30 -9.68
CA ASP A 134 10.74 -20.49 -10.45
C ASP A 134 10.75 -20.24 -11.97
N LYS A 135 10.04 -19.20 -12.43
CA LYS A 135 9.99 -18.81 -13.85
C LYS A 135 10.98 -17.73 -14.23
N ILE A 136 11.62 -17.11 -13.24
CA ILE A 136 12.55 -16.00 -13.46
C ILE A 136 13.96 -16.56 -13.64
N ARG A 137 14.62 -16.09 -14.71
CA ARG A 137 16.07 -16.31 -14.86
C ARG A 137 16.78 -15.08 -14.28
N PHE A 138 17.58 -15.34 -13.25
CA PHE A 138 18.40 -14.29 -12.65
C PHE A 138 19.57 -13.95 -13.59
N HIS A 139 19.60 -12.75 -14.09
CA HIS A 139 20.68 -12.27 -14.98
C HIS A 139 21.90 -11.76 -14.18
N ALA A 140 21.69 -11.43 -12.90
CA ALA A 140 22.72 -11.03 -11.95
C ALA A 140 22.32 -11.42 -10.52
N PRO A 141 23.29 -11.54 -9.60
CA PRO A 141 23.00 -11.82 -8.21
C PRO A 141 22.10 -10.76 -7.58
N VAL A 142 21.19 -11.19 -6.71
CA VAL A 142 20.28 -10.31 -5.95
C VAL A 142 20.95 -9.97 -4.62
N GLY A 143 21.16 -8.67 -4.38
CA GLY A 143 21.74 -8.13 -3.15
C GLY A 143 20.71 -7.54 -2.20
N GLY A 144 19.50 -7.19 -2.71
CA GLY A 144 18.43 -6.59 -1.93
C GLY A 144 17.04 -6.97 -2.41
N LEU A 145 16.07 -6.81 -1.53
CA LEU A 145 14.65 -7.02 -1.80
C LEU A 145 13.85 -5.82 -1.33
N ALA A 146 12.89 -5.38 -2.12
CA ALA A 146 11.91 -4.38 -1.71
C ALA A 146 10.50 -4.86 -2.01
N LEU A 147 9.63 -4.87 -1.01
CA LEU A 147 8.22 -5.27 -1.15
C LEU A 147 7.34 -4.04 -0.96
N ARG A 148 6.46 -3.78 -1.92
CA ARG A 148 5.46 -2.71 -1.84
C ARG A 148 4.07 -3.22 -2.16
N VAL A 149 3.07 -2.67 -1.47
CA VAL A 149 1.65 -2.89 -1.76
C VAL A 149 1.20 -1.88 -2.82
N GLU A 150 0.51 -2.36 -3.84
CA GLU A 150 -0.10 -1.52 -4.88
C GLU A 150 -1.61 -1.40 -4.70
N ALA A 151 -2.26 -2.46 -4.19
CA ALA A 151 -3.68 -2.44 -3.86
C ALA A 151 -3.98 -3.39 -2.70
N MET A 152 -4.88 -2.96 -1.85
CA MET A 152 -5.43 -3.73 -0.75
C MET A 152 -6.92 -3.45 -0.61
N GLU A 153 -7.64 -4.35 0.01
CA GLU A 153 -9.06 -4.22 0.30
C GLU A 153 -9.32 -4.57 1.77
N ILE A 154 -10.31 -3.91 2.35
CA ILE A 154 -10.72 -4.21 3.73
C ILE A 154 -11.26 -5.63 3.77
N CYS A 155 -10.67 -6.46 4.61
CA CYS A 155 -11.18 -7.79 4.90
C CYS A 155 -12.10 -7.68 6.11
N VAL A 156 -13.40 -7.68 5.89
CA VAL A 156 -14.34 -7.91 6.98
C VAL A 156 -14.07 -9.33 7.51
N PRO A 157 -13.82 -9.51 8.81
CA PRO A 157 -13.68 -10.84 9.37
C PRO A 157 -14.94 -11.62 9.00
N GLN A 158 -14.79 -12.66 8.19
CA GLN A 158 -15.87 -13.63 8.07
C GLN A 158 -15.98 -14.25 9.45
N SER A 159 -17.11 -14.05 10.12
CA SER A 159 -17.46 -14.81 11.29
C SER A 159 -17.38 -16.27 10.89
N ASP A 160 -16.43 -17.01 11.47
CA ASP A 160 -16.47 -18.46 11.37
C ASP A 160 -17.82 -18.88 11.95
N SER A 161 -18.75 -19.20 11.05
CA SER A 161 -20.04 -19.72 11.47
C SER A 161 -19.78 -20.98 12.29
N LEU A 162 -20.33 -21.05 13.49
CA LEU A 162 -20.30 -22.26 14.31
C LEU A 162 -20.87 -23.49 13.58
N PHE A 163 -21.57 -23.26 12.49
CA PHE A 163 -22.13 -24.26 11.60
C PHE A 163 -21.66 -23.98 10.16
N PRO A 164 -20.53 -24.60 9.73
CA PRO A 164 -20.07 -24.46 8.34
C PRO A 164 -21.11 -25.05 7.40
N GLU A 165 -21.65 -24.23 6.49
CA GLU A 165 -22.50 -24.71 5.42
C GLU A 165 -21.65 -25.50 4.40
N PRO A 166 -22.06 -26.71 4.00
CA PRO A 166 -21.37 -27.47 2.98
C PRO A 166 -21.38 -26.71 1.66
N GLY A 167 -20.22 -26.30 1.16
CA GLY A 167 -20.04 -25.57 -0.09
C GLY A 167 -19.65 -24.08 0.05
N ALA A 168 -19.51 -23.56 1.24
CA ALA A 168 -19.15 -22.17 1.49
C ALA A 168 -17.66 -22.01 1.85
N GLU A 169 -16.75 -22.28 0.90
CA GLU A 169 -15.37 -21.82 1.02
C GLU A 169 -14.93 -20.99 -0.20
N PRO A 170 -15.44 -19.74 -0.32
CA PRO A 170 -14.97 -18.82 -1.36
C PRO A 170 -13.45 -18.60 -1.28
N ALA A 171 -12.89 -18.67 -0.08
CA ALA A 171 -11.48 -18.48 0.17
C ALA A 171 -10.61 -19.62 -0.40
N GLU A 172 -11.04 -20.88 -0.34
CA GLU A 172 -10.29 -22.00 -0.93
C GLU A 172 -10.32 -21.95 -2.45
N LEU A 173 -11.49 -21.65 -3.03
CA LEU A 173 -11.60 -21.46 -4.49
C LEU A 173 -10.70 -20.30 -4.96
N GLY A 174 -10.67 -19.19 -4.23
CA GLY A 174 -9.78 -18.06 -4.53
C GLY A 174 -8.31 -18.48 -4.51
N ARG A 175 -7.88 -19.21 -3.49
CA ARG A 175 -6.50 -19.74 -3.37
C ARG A 175 -6.15 -20.71 -4.51
N LEU A 176 -7.09 -21.56 -4.92
CA LEU A 176 -6.92 -22.44 -6.06
C LEU A 176 -6.75 -21.65 -7.35
N LEU A 177 -7.62 -20.66 -7.61
CA LEU A 177 -7.54 -19.79 -8.77
C LEU A 177 -6.21 -19.02 -8.81
N ASP A 178 -5.78 -18.46 -7.70
CA ASP A 178 -4.49 -17.77 -7.59
C ASP A 178 -3.33 -18.70 -7.97
N THR A 179 -3.36 -19.95 -7.48
CA THR A 179 -2.33 -20.93 -7.79
C THR A 179 -2.35 -21.33 -9.27
N LEU A 180 -3.54 -21.52 -9.86
CA LEU A 180 -3.68 -21.81 -11.28
C LEU A 180 -3.19 -20.66 -12.16
N VAL A 181 -3.57 -19.41 -11.82
CA VAL A 181 -3.08 -18.23 -12.53
C VAL A 181 -1.56 -18.08 -12.41
N ALA A 182 -0.99 -18.36 -11.22
CA ALA A 182 0.44 -18.30 -11.02
C ALA A 182 1.19 -19.35 -11.89
N ARG A 183 0.61 -20.54 -12.08
CA ARG A 183 1.20 -21.63 -12.87
C ARG A 183 0.97 -21.52 -14.37
N LEU A 184 -0.25 -21.24 -14.77
CA LEU A 184 -0.67 -21.31 -16.17
C LEU A 184 -0.62 -19.94 -16.87
N GLY A 185 -0.62 -18.85 -16.10
CA GLY A 185 -0.83 -17.51 -16.61
C GLY A 185 -2.32 -17.12 -16.63
N ARG A 186 -2.60 -15.83 -16.54
CA ARG A 186 -3.97 -15.31 -16.43
C ARG A 186 -4.83 -15.61 -17.66
N ASP A 187 -4.23 -15.60 -18.83
CA ASP A 187 -4.95 -15.76 -20.10
C ASP A 187 -5.43 -17.22 -20.33
N ASN A 188 -4.88 -18.16 -19.55
CA ASN A 188 -5.24 -19.58 -19.60
C ASN A 188 -6.20 -20.01 -18.48
N VAL A 189 -6.60 -19.10 -17.59
CA VAL A 189 -7.56 -19.39 -16.52
C VAL A 189 -8.82 -18.56 -16.78
N LEU A 190 -9.83 -19.22 -17.32
CA LEU A 190 -11.08 -18.62 -17.77
C LEU A 190 -12.23 -19.07 -16.88
N GLN A 191 -13.15 -18.16 -16.59
CA GLN A 191 -14.41 -18.45 -15.93
C GLN A 191 -15.53 -18.38 -16.97
N PRO A 192 -16.34 -19.44 -17.14
CA PRO A 192 -17.50 -19.38 -18.04
C PRO A 192 -18.53 -18.40 -17.49
N HIS A 193 -19.04 -17.55 -18.36
CA HIS A 193 -20.12 -16.62 -18.05
C HIS A 193 -21.36 -17.08 -18.82
N PRO A 194 -22.47 -17.45 -18.15
CA PRO A 194 -23.70 -17.78 -18.83
C PRO A 194 -24.26 -16.52 -19.51
N GLN A 195 -24.47 -16.57 -20.82
CA GLN A 195 -25.23 -15.57 -21.56
C GLN A 195 -26.62 -16.12 -21.83
N ALA A 196 -27.64 -15.31 -21.52
CA ALA A 196 -29.00 -15.63 -21.96
C ALA A 196 -29.07 -15.41 -23.50
N ASP A 197 -29.03 -16.51 -24.23
CA ASP A 197 -29.22 -16.51 -25.67
C ASP A 197 -30.72 -16.78 -25.91
N HIS A 198 -31.42 -15.77 -26.41
CA HIS A 198 -32.83 -15.82 -26.77
C HIS A 198 -32.99 -15.72 -28.29
#